data_e8814b9a424f897ec23cfc14af3e9a39
#
_entry.id   e8814b9a424f897ec23cfc14af3e9a39
#
_cell.length_a   1.000
_cell.length_b   1.000
_cell.length_c   1.000
_cell.angle_alpha   90.00
_cell.angle_beta   90.00
_cell.angle_gamma   90.00
#
_symmetry.space_group_name_H-M   'P 1'
#
loop_
_entity.id
_entity.type
_entity.pdbx_description
1 polymer ?
#
loop_
_entity_poly.entity_id
_entity_poly.type
_entity_poly.pdbx_seq_one_letter_code
_entity_poly.pdbx_strand_id
1 'polypeptide(L)'
;MSPARAEVDAAAGWWHGQHMTGDWFGARTAVEDRGVDLRGRWRGIYFGILDSEQGAGNAFAQELSFWLDLDAAKLAGWEGLRGLSGFVEGRWRDPGPEANPNTYVEADSLFNPSRYAGGTGWRLMNFGLRYAVPEFVGVKDGLVVTAGWLQPQKEFVTQPLARLFANNAMGSAEGLGGNIPYGSSFSTWGGVLEVRPVERLYIKGGLYMSYFNPTDPANRGLHFHGSRSEGNGLFFMGETGITPEFGAERLPGSYSFGGYFYGEDNEEFGGNKYGFYGQGEQMVWREDGEQGLRAFSLFYFAPPENNDFSFYTQAGLVYQGLVPQRDRDLLMAAVAVGQYGDAAAPSAGQSVFVEAGYQVRLNDWAFVQPFVQLVTRPAGTSAVGDAAILGVFLGVDF
;
A
#
# COMPACT_ATOMS: atom_id res chain seq x y z
N MET A 1 -19.64 -27.79 -34.52
CA MET A 1 -19.31 -27.78 -33.09
C MET A 1 -20.60 -27.66 -32.29
N SER A 2 -20.79 -28.46 -31.25
CA SER A 2 -21.98 -28.38 -30.38
C SER A 2 -21.93 -27.06 -29.59
N PRO A 3 -23.03 -26.34 -29.41
CA PRO A 3 -23.05 -25.10 -28.60
C PRO A 3 -22.52 -25.31 -27.19
N ALA A 4 -22.75 -26.46 -26.57
CA ALA A 4 -22.20 -26.80 -25.26
C ALA A 4 -20.66 -26.86 -25.20
N ARG A 5 -19.99 -27.25 -26.30
CA ARG A 5 -18.53 -27.31 -26.36
C ARG A 5 -17.93 -25.90 -26.53
N ALA A 6 -18.61 -25.00 -27.25
CA ALA A 6 -18.19 -23.62 -27.39
C ALA A 6 -18.37 -22.83 -26.07
N GLU A 7 -19.44 -23.12 -25.28
CA GLU A 7 -19.63 -22.52 -23.95
C GLU A 7 -18.57 -23.01 -22.94
N VAL A 8 -18.18 -24.29 -22.96
CA VAL A 8 -17.14 -24.82 -22.08
C VAL A 8 -15.77 -24.22 -22.45
N ASP A 9 -15.46 -24.09 -23.74
CA ASP A 9 -14.20 -23.46 -24.18
C ASP A 9 -14.16 -21.95 -23.86
N ALA A 10 -15.28 -21.24 -23.93
CA ALA A 10 -15.38 -19.85 -23.56
C ALA A 10 -15.27 -19.64 -22.02
N ALA A 11 -15.87 -20.53 -21.23
CA ALA A 11 -15.77 -20.50 -19.77
C ALA A 11 -14.34 -20.85 -19.32
N ALA A 12 -13.68 -21.80 -19.96
CA ALA A 12 -12.28 -22.13 -19.71
C ALA A 12 -11.36 -20.94 -20.06
N GLY A 13 -11.61 -20.26 -21.19
CA GLY A 13 -10.88 -19.06 -21.58
C GLY A 13 -11.08 -17.90 -20.61
N TRP A 14 -12.29 -17.71 -20.10
CA TRP A 14 -12.57 -16.69 -19.08
C TRP A 14 -11.87 -17.00 -17.75
N TRP A 15 -11.90 -18.25 -17.28
CA TRP A 15 -11.27 -18.66 -16.02
C TRP A 15 -9.76 -18.46 -16.02
N HIS A 16 -9.11 -18.57 -17.19
CA HIS A 16 -7.68 -18.34 -17.38
C HIS A 16 -7.35 -16.92 -17.88
N GLY A 17 -8.34 -16.04 -17.96
CA GLY A 17 -8.14 -14.63 -18.30
C GLY A 17 -7.53 -13.83 -17.14
N GLN A 18 -7.01 -12.66 -17.46
CA GLN A 18 -6.37 -11.78 -16.47
C GLN A 18 -7.35 -11.01 -15.58
N HIS A 19 -8.61 -10.89 -16.00
CA HIS A 19 -9.64 -10.10 -15.34
C HIS A 19 -10.95 -10.89 -15.18
N MET A 20 -11.61 -10.72 -14.02
CA MET A 20 -12.92 -11.34 -13.77
C MET A 20 -13.96 -10.94 -14.82
N THR A 21 -13.93 -9.70 -15.29
CA THR A 21 -14.87 -9.20 -16.31
C THR A 21 -14.48 -9.58 -17.74
N GLY A 22 -13.34 -10.26 -17.93
CA GLY A 22 -12.83 -10.64 -19.24
C GLY A 22 -12.44 -9.46 -20.12
N ASP A 23 -12.39 -9.69 -21.43
CA ASP A 23 -12.00 -8.69 -22.43
C ASP A 23 -13.21 -7.95 -23.07
N TRP A 24 -14.42 -8.09 -22.52
CA TRP A 24 -15.65 -7.45 -23.03
C TRP A 24 -15.86 -7.64 -24.53
N PHE A 25 -15.62 -8.86 -25.01
CA PHE A 25 -15.67 -9.20 -26.45
C PHE A 25 -14.65 -8.41 -27.32
N GLY A 26 -13.47 -8.12 -26.79
CA GLY A 26 -12.43 -7.34 -27.45
C GLY A 26 -12.50 -5.83 -27.22
N ALA A 27 -13.51 -5.34 -26.49
CA ALA A 27 -13.66 -3.91 -26.26
C ALA A 27 -12.62 -3.37 -25.28
N ARG A 28 -12.22 -4.16 -24.25
CA ARG A 28 -11.16 -3.78 -23.32
C ARG A 28 -9.84 -3.54 -24.07
N THR A 29 -9.36 -4.54 -24.79
CA THR A 29 -8.15 -4.43 -25.64
C THR A 29 -8.24 -3.24 -26.59
N ALA A 30 -9.37 -3.02 -27.25
CA ALA A 30 -9.53 -1.90 -28.17
C ALA A 30 -9.48 -0.51 -27.50
N VAL A 31 -9.88 -0.41 -26.24
CA VAL A 31 -9.82 0.83 -25.43
C VAL A 31 -8.39 1.05 -24.91
N GLU A 32 -7.73 0.00 -24.47
CA GLU A 32 -6.32 0.02 -24.00
C GLU A 32 -5.36 0.39 -25.16
N ASP A 33 -5.57 -0.14 -26.36
CA ASP A 33 -4.81 0.22 -27.55
C ASP A 33 -4.93 1.72 -27.89
N ARG A 34 -6.06 2.33 -27.58
CA ARG A 34 -6.29 3.77 -27.74
C ARG A 34 -5.73 4.62 -26.60
N GLY A 35 -5.14 3.98 -25.58
CA GLY A 35 -4.50 4.69 -24.46
C GLY A 35 -5.39 4.93 -23.26
N VAL A 36 -6.45 4.14 -23.06
CA VAL A 36 -7.29 4.16 -21.86
C VAL A 36 -7.18 2.81 -21.17
N ASP A 37 -6.56 2.78 -19.99
CA ASP A 37 -6.48 1.59 -19.12
C ASP A 37 -7.43 1.76 -17.93
N LEU A 38 -8.42 0.88 -17.84
CA LEU A 38 -9.41 0.87 -16.78
C LEU A 38 -9.28 -0.42 -15.97
N ARG A 39 -8.98 -0.29 -14.69
CA ARG A 39 -8.82 -1.40 -13.75
C ARG A 39 -9.72 -1.25 -12.55
N GLY A 40 -10.21 -2.38 -12.07
CA GLY A 40 -10.99 -2.46 -10.84
C GLY A 40 -10.45 -3.57 -9.94
N ARG A 41 -10.64 -3.42 -8.64
CA ARG A 41 -10.21 -4.41 -7.65
C ARG A 41 -11.15 -4.41 -6.47
N TRP A 42 -11.61 -5.59 -6.08
CA TRP A 42 -12.27 -5.80 -4.80
C TRP A 42 -11.39 -6.62 -3.86
N ARG A 43 -11.37 -6.23 -2.61
CA ARG A 43 -10.67 -6.93 -1.52
C ARG A 43 -11.58 -6.98 -0.30
N GLY A 44 -11.62 -8.13 0.36
CA GLY A 44 -12.37 -8.33 1.59
C GLY A 44 -11.56 -9.10 2.62
N ILE A 45 -11.61 -8.69 3.88
CA ILE A 45 -10.98 -9.37 5.00
C ILE A 45 -12.05 -9.68 6.03
N TYR A 46 -12.31 -10.97 6.22
CA TYR A 46 -13.07 -11.48 7.36
C TYR A 46 -12.09 -11.96 8.42
N PHE A 47 -12.31 -11.59 9.67
CA PHE A 47 -11.49 -12.06 10.78
C PHE A 47 -12.33 -12.23 12.04
N GLY A 48 -11.91 -13.20 12.86
CA GLY A 48 -12.44 -13.44 14.21
C GLY A 48 -11.35 -13.27 15.25
N ILE A 49 -11.68 -12.58 16.31
CA ILE A 49 -10.84 -12.47 17.50
C ILE A 49 -11.08 -13.72 18.34
N LEU A 50 -10.06 -14.56 18.48
CA LEU A 50 -10.14 -15.81 19.23
C LEU A 50 -9.95 -15.58 20.72
N ASP A 51 -9.06 -14.62 21.05
CA ASP A 51 -8.73 -14.25 22.41
C ASP A 51 -8.31 -12.77 22.45
N SER A 52 -8.91 -11.99 23.32
CA SER A 52 -8.49 -10.64 23.71
C SER A 52 -9.21 -10.22 24.99
N GLU A 53 -8.62 -9.31 25.77
CA GLU A 53 -9.29 -8.72 26.95
C GLU A 53 -10.51 -7.86 26.58
N GLN A 54 -10.56 -7.35 25.33
CA GLN A 54 -11.69 -6.58 24.81
C GLN A 54 -12.88 -7.48 24.39
N GLY A 55 -12.73 -8.80 24.54
CA GLY A 55 -13.74 -9.80 24.21
C GLY A 55 -13.55 -10.45 22.85
N ALA A 56 -14.35 -11.49 22.61
CA ALA A 56 -14.40 -12.19 21.31
C ALA A 56 -15.39 -11.52 20.37
N GLY A 57 -15.08 -11.53 19.09
CA GLY A 57 -15.95 -10.98 18.06
C GLY A 57 -15.45 -11.28 16.67
N ASN A 58 -16.19 -10.89 15.67
CA ASN A 58 -15.78 -11.01 14.29
C ASN A 58 -16.16 -9.76 13.50
N ALA A 59 -15.44 -9.53 12.40
CA ALA A 59 -15.65 -8.39 11.53
C ALA A 59 -15.38 -8.74 10.07
N PHE A 60 -16.02 -8.01 9.17
CA PHE A 60 -15.74 -8.05 7.75
C PHE A 60 -15.49 -6.63 7.25
N ALA A 61 -14.32 -6.38 6.69
CA ALA A 61 -13.96 -5.11 6.10
C ALA A 61 -13.65 -5.30 4.62
N GLN A 62 -14.10 -4.36 3.77
CA GLN A 62 -13.92 -4.47 2.34
C GLN A 62 -13.57 -3.15 1.67
N GLU A 63 -12.92 -3.28 0.52
CA GLU A 63 -12.55 -2.16 -0.33
C GLU A 63 -12.78 -2.48 -1.80
N LEU A 64 -13.40 -1.55 -2.51
CA LEU A 64 -13.50 -1.54 -3.96
C LEU A 64 -12.69 -0.35 -4.48
N SER A 65 -11.71 -0.61 -5.34
CA SER A 65 -10.83 0.40 -5.90
C SER A 65 -10.93 0.40 -7.42
N PHE A 66 -10.83 1.60 -8.03
CA PHE A 66 -10.83 1.81 -9.47
C PHE A 66 -9.65 2.70 -9.86
N TRP A 67 -9.05 2.38 -10.98
CA TRP A 67 -7.99 3.16 -11.62
C TRP A 67 -8.35 3.41 -13.07
N LEU A 68 -8.11 4.64 -13.50
CA LEU A 68 -8.16 5.07 -14.88
C LEU A 68 -6.82 5.70 -15.22
N ASP A 69 -6.08 5.11 -16.15
CA ASP A 69 -4.85 5.66 -16.69
C ASP A 69 -5.05 6.04 -18.17
N LEU A 70 -4.54 7.21 -18.54
CA LEU A 70 -4.74 7.83 -19.86
C LEU A 70 -3.39 8.15 -20.49
N ASP A 71 -3.07 7.53 -21.64
CA ASP A 71 -1.90 7.84 -22.45
C ASP A 71 -2.24 8.98 -23.42
N ALA A 72 -1.67 10.16 -23.23
CA ALA A 72 -2.01 11.33 -24.01
C ALA A 72 -1.57 11.22 -25.48
N ALA A 73 -0.45 10.54 -25.76
CA ALA A 73 0.03 10.39 -27.14
C ALA A 73 -0.89 9.47 -27.96
N LYS A 74 -1.31 8.35 -27.36
CA LYS A 74 -2.25 7.42 -28.01
C LYS A 74 -3.63 8.05 -28.22
N LEU A 75 -4.15 8.74 -27.20
CA LEU A 75 -5.46 9.39 -27.24
C LEU A 75 -5.53 10.51 -28.29
N ALA A 76 -4.48 11.32 -28.38
CA ALA A 76 -4.41 12.43 -29.32
C ALA A 76 -3.93 12.00 -30.72
N GLY A 77 -3.37 10.79 -30.86
CA GLY A 77 -2.69 10.37 -32.10
C GLY A 77 -1.46 11.25 -32.41
N TRP A 78 -0.82 11.80 -31.38
CA TRP A 78 0.30 12.72 -31.54
C TRP A 78 1.52 12.33 -30.68
N GLU A 79 2.58 11.90 -31.35
CA GLU A 79 3.83 11.47 -30.73
C GLU A 79 4.52 12.58 -29.88
N GLY A 80 4.22 13.85 -30.14
CA GLY A 80 4.73 14.96 -29.32
C GLY A 80 4.28 14.94 -27.86
N LEU A 81 3.26 14.15 -27.52
CA LEU A 81 2.78 13.93 -26.16
C LEU A 81 3.34 12.65 -25.51
N ARG A 82 4.28 11.98 -26.14
CA ARG A 82 4.88 10.75 -25.62
C ARG A 82 5.45 10.96 -24.22
N GLY A 83 5.10 10.06 -23.30
CA GLY A 83 5.48 10.12 -21.91
C GLY A 83 4.52 10.92 -21.02
N LEU A 84 3.57 11.69 -21.60
CA LEU A 84 2.54 12.36 -20.83
C LEU A 84 1.35 11.42 -20.59
N SER A 85 0.95 11.26 -19.33
CA SER A 85 -0.21 10.50 -18.92
C SER A 85 -1.04 11.23 -17.87
N GLY A 86 -2.34 10.98 -17.87
CA GLY A 86 -3.25 11.36 -16.79
C GLY A 86 -3.66 10.13 -16.00
N PHE A 87 -3.98 10.29 -14.73
CA PHE A 87 -4.46 9.20 -13.89
C PHE A 87 -5.54 9.66 -12.91
N VAL A 88 -6.44 8.72 -12.57
CA VAL A 88 -7.46 8.90 -11.53
C VAL A 88 -7.58 7.59 -10.74
N GLU A 89 -7.66 7.68 -9.41
CA GLU A 89 -7.94 6.55 -8.52
C GLU A 89 -9.09 6.91 -7.59
N GLY A 90 -10.14 6.10 -7.63
CA GLY A 90 -11.28 6.15 -6.70
C GLY A 90 -11.32 4.92 -5.82
N ARG A 91 -11.86 5.07 -4.60
CA ARG A 91 -11.95 3.99 -3.63
C ARG A 91 -13.25 4.07 -2.86
N TRP A 92 -13.87 2.92 -2.64
CA TRP A 92 -14.96 2.75 -1.71
C TRP A 92 -14.56 1.76 -0.64
N ARG A 93 -14.83 2.09 0.62
CA ARG A 93 -14.61 1.21 1.76
C ARG A 93 -15.87 1.03 2.58
N ASP A 94 -15.99 -0.16 3.15
CA ASP A 94 -17.00 -0.51 4.14
C ASP A 94 -16.34 -1.44 5.18
N PRO A 95 -16.11 -0.94 6.40
CA PRO A 95 -15.57 -1.75 7.49
C PRO A 95 -16.60 -2.65 8.14
N GLY A 96 -17.88 -2.62 7.66
CA GLY A 96 -19.00 -3.32 8.26
C GLY A 96 -19.66 -2.55 9.42
N PRO A 97 -20.93 -2.86 9.75
CA PRO A 97 -21.71 -2.08 10.71
C PRO A 97 -21.30 -2.26 12.18
N GLU A 98 -20.60 -3.34 12.53
CA GLU A 98 -20.37 -3.71 13.95
C GLU A 98 -18.90 -3.68 14.36
N ALA A 99 -18.00 -3.40 13.44
CA ALA A 99 -16.61 -3.59 13.75
C ALA A 99 -15.75 -2.46 13.24
N ASN A 100 -15.56 -1.46 14.06
CA ASN A 100 -14.20 -0.91 14.09
C ASN A 100 -13.31 -2.04 14.63
N PRO A 101 -12.46 -2.70 13.82
CA PRO A 101 -11.57 -3.77 14.28
C PRO A 101 -10.67 -3.33 15.43
N ASN A 102 -10.44 -2.03 15.53
CA ASN A 102 -9.70 -1.39 16.59
C ASN A 102 -10.37 -1.60 17.97
N THR A 103 -11.70 -1.80 18.01
CA THR A 103 -12.42 -2.03 19.27
C THR A 103 -11.96 -3.30 19.96
N TYR A 104 -11.51 -4.31 19.23
CA TYR A 104 -11.08 -5.60 19.79
C TYR A 104 -9.59 -5.69 20.12
N VAL A 105 -8.79 -4.76 19.59
CA VAL A 105 -7.34 -4.75 19.78
C VAL A 105 -6.88 -3.52 20.55
N GLU A 106 -7.74 -2.59 20.88
CA GLU A 106 -7.53 -1.24 21.38
C GLU A 106 -7.54 -0.22 20.24
N ALA A 107 -8.26 0.89 20.45
CA ALA A 107 -8.47 1.94 19.44
C ALA A 107 -7.17 2.57 18.95
N ASP A 108 -6.16 2.65 19.81
CA ASP A 108 -4.86 3.24 19.52
C ASP A 108 -3.78 2.20 19.16
N SER A 109 -4.20 0.97 18.83
CA SER A 109 -3.26 -0.06 18.43
C SER A 109 -2.59 0.26 17.10
N LEU A 110 -1.26 0.17 17.08
CA LEU A 110 -0.46 0.27 15.87
C LEU A 110 -0.77 -0.86 14.88
N PHE A 111 -1.21 -2.03 15.36
CA PHE A 111 -1.38 -3.25 14.57
C PHE A 111 -2.85 -3.63 14.40
N ASN A 112 -3.59 -2.84 13.63
CA ASN A 112 -4.98 -3.14 13.31
C ASN A 112 -5.12 -4.41 12.46
N PRO A 113 -6.04 -5.33 12.82
CA PRO A 113 -6.19 -6.62 12.15
C PRO A 113 -6.48 -6.54 10.66
N SER A 114 -7.12 -5.47 10.22
CA SER A 114 -7.50 -5.28 8.82
C SER A 114 -7.02 -3.93 8.28
N ARG A 115 -6.33 -3.98 7.16
CA ARG A 115 -5.92 -2.79 6.40
C ARG A 115 -7.08 -2.01 5.78
N TYR A 116 -8.31 -2.54 5.80
CA TYR A 116 -9.51 -1.91 5.25
C TYR A 116 -10.44 -1.35 6.34
N ALA A 117 -9.99 -1.31 7.58
CA ALA A 117 -10.75 -0.91 8.74
C ALA A 117 -11.08 0.59 8.83
N GLY A 118 -10.39 1.45 8.10
CA GLY A 118 -10.53 2.90 8.23
C GLY A 118 -11.44 3.53 7.18
N GLY A 119 -12.41 4.32 7.62
CA GLY A 119 -13.22 5.21 6.79
C GLY A 119 -14.25 4.51 5.91
N THR A 120 -15.52 4.93 6.02
CA THR A 120 -16.63 4.41 5.23
C THR A 120 -16.94 5.33 4.04
N GLY A 121 -17.33 4.74 2.91
CA GLY A 121 -17.84 5.45 1.73
C GLY A 121 -16.82 5.66 0.62
N TRP A 122 -17.23 6.46 -0.38
CA TRP A 122 -16.44 6.77 -1.55
C TRP A 122 -15.42 7.86 -1.25
N ARG A 123 -14.20 7.69 -1.80
CA ARG A 123 -13.14 8.70 -1.76
C ARG A 123 -12.42 8.79 -3.09
N LEU A 124 -12.08 10.01 -3.51
CA LEU A 124 -11.11 10.24 -4.57
C LEU A 124 -9.70 10.16 -3.95
N MET A 125 -8.93 9.18 -4.37
CA MET A 125 -7.63 8.88 -3.76
C MET A 125 -6.48 9.57 -4.45
N ASN A 126 -6.42 9.50 -5.77
CA ASN A 126 -5.37 10.15 -6.55
C ASN A 126 -5.94 10.65 -7.88
N PHE A 127 -5.48 11.78 -8.35
CA PHE A 127 -5.60 12.19 -9.74
C PHE A 127 -4.52 13.22 -10.08
N GLY A 128 -4.11 13.23 -11.33
CA GLY A 128 -3.08 14.16 -11.76
C GLY A 128 -2.52 13.85 -13.13
N LEU A 129 -1.39 14.47 -13.37
CA LEU A 129 -0.59 14.27 -14.58
C LEU A 129 0.77 13.71 -14.21
N ARG A 130 1.29 12.86 -15.06
CA ARG A 130 2.64 12.32 -15.00
C ARG A 130 3.30 12.53 -16.35
N TYR A 131 4.52 13.05 -16.34
CA TYR A 131 5.36 13.16 -17.51
C TYR A 131 6.66 12.40 -17.28
N ALA A 132 6.86 11.32 -18.02
CA ALA A 132 8.11 10.58 -18.08
C ALA A 132 8.86 11.00 -19.33
N VAL A 133 10.00 11.66 -19.17
CA VAL A 133 10.86 12.05 -20.30
C VAL A 133 11.35 10.78 -20.97
N PRO A 134 11.05 10.55 -22.26
CA PRO A 134 11.32 9.28 -22.94
C PRO A 134 12.77 8.81 -22.83
N GLU A 135 13.71 9.77 -22.82
CA GLU A 135 15.13 9.52 -22.55
C GLU A 135 15.76 10.72 -21.85
N PHE A 136 16.39 10.50 -20.71
CA PHE A 136 17.12 11.49 -19.96
C PHE A 136 18.47 10.93 -19.52
N VAL A 137 19.55 11.60 -19.89
CA VAL A 137 20.98 11.18 -19.69
C VAL A 137 21.25 9.72 -20.11
N GLY A 138 20.64 9.28 -21.22
CA GLY A 138 20.80 7.92 -21.74
C GLY A 138 19.97 6.85 -21.00
N VAL A 139 19.12 7.25 -20.06
CA VAL A 139 18.22 6.35 -19.33
C VAL A 139 16.79 6.56 -19.81
N LYS A 140 16.12 5.47 -20.21
CA LYS A 140 14.69 5.50 -20.55
C LYS A 140 13.87 5.90 -19.34
N ASP A 141 12.95 6.85 -19.51
CA ASP A 141 12.15 7.40 -18.42
C ASP A 141 12.99 7.87 -17.22
N GLY A 142 14.20 8.37 -17.52
CA GLY A 142 15.19 8.76 -16.52
C GLY A 142 14.84 10.03 -15.74
N LEU A 143 13.85 10.79 -16.18
CA LEU A 143 13.27 11.92 -15.46
C LEU A 143 11.75 11.79 -15.49
N VAL A 144 11.13 11.73 -14.29
CA VAL A 144 9.67 11.65 -14.15
C VAL A 144 9.17 12.77 -13.25
N VAL A 145 8.17 13.49 -13.70
CA VAL A 145 7.46 14.51 -12.93
C VAL A 145 6.02 14.08 -12.76
N THR A 146 5.53 14.03 -11.53
CA THR A 146 4.13 13.77 -11.22
C THR A 146 3.57 14.94 -10.43
N ALA A 147 2.39 15.43 -10.77
CA ALA A 147 1.73 16.51 -10.06
C ALA A 147 0.21 16.31 -10.03
N GLY A 148 -0.40 16.64 -8.91
CA GLY A 148 -1.84 16.50 -8.73
C GLY A 148 -2.26 16.32 -7.28
N TRP A 149 -3.39 15.66 -7.09
CA TRP A 149 -3.92 15.21 -5.81
C TRP A 149 -3.31 13.84 -5.54
N LEU A 150 -2.31 13.75 -4.66
CA LEU A 150 -1.43 12.60 -4.50
C LEU A 150 -1.47 12.08 -3.07
N GLN A 151 -1.34 10.78 -2.93
CA GLN A 151 -1.13 10.11 -1.66
C GLN A 151 0.39 9.93 -1.43
N PRO A 152 1.02 10.64 -0.48
CA PRO A 152 2.47 10.60 -0.29
C PRO A 152 3.03 9.20 -0.07
N GLN A 153 2.36 8.39 0.76
CA GLN A 153 2.78 7.01 1.04
C GLN A 153 2.71 6.05 -0.16
N LYS A 154 1.95 6.39 -1.21
CA LYS A 154 1.91 5.59 -2.44
C LYS A 154 3.14 5.84 -3.30
N GLU A 155 3.66 7.07 -3.26
CA GLU A 155 4.84 7.49 -4.01
C GLU A 155 6.14 7.08 -3.30
N PHE A 156 6.12 7.03 -1.96
CA PHE A 156 7.25 6.70 -1.10
C PHE A 156 6.94 5.46 -0.25
N VAL A 157 7.94 4.85 0.34
CA VAL A 157 7.78 3.68 1.25
C VAL A 157 6.97 2.55 0.61
N THR A 158 7.29 2.23 -0.64
CA THR A 158 6.58 1.17 -1.38
C THR A 158 7.25 -0.17 -1.18
N GLN A 159 6.55 -1.09 -0.53
CA GLN A 159 7.01 -2.45 -0.23
C GLN A 159 5.97 -3.49 -0.70
N PRO A 160 6.07 -3.99 -1.96
CA PRO A 160 5.11 -4.94 -2.54
C PRO A 160 4.90 -6.20 -1.73
N LEU A 161 5.97 -6.81 -1.17
CA LEU A 161 5.86 -8.03 -0.38
C LEU A 161 5.11 -7.81 0.94
N ALA A 162 5.34 -6.70 1.62
CA ALA A 162 4.62 -6.35 2.84
C ALA A 162 3.12 -6.10 2.59
N ARG A 163 2.75 -5.67 1.39
CA ARG A 163 1.34 -5.47 1.00
C ARG A 163 0.55 -6.76 0.77
N LEU A 164 1.18 -7.92 0.82
CA LEU A 164 0.49 -9.22 0.77
C LEU A 164 -0.21 -9.55 2.10
N PHE A 165 0.22 -8.97 3.21
CA PHE A 165 -0.33 -9.24 4.54
C PHE A 165 -1.65 -8.50 4.79
N ALA A 166 -2.50 -9.08 5.63
CA ALA A 166 -3.83 -8.53 5.93
C ALA A 166 -3.78 -7.37 6.91
N ASN A 167 -2.81 -7.35 7.81
CA ASN A 167 -2.67 -6.31 8.83
C ASN A 167 -2.38 -4.93 8.23
N ASN A 168 -2.96 -3.90 8.83
CA ASN A 168 -2.79 -2.53 8.38
C ASN A 168 -1.33 -2.08 8.41
N ALA A 169 -0.64 -2.33 9.49
CA ALA A 169 0.73 -1.86 9.71
C ALA A 169 1.73 -2.36 8.69
N MET A 170 1.61 -3.63 8.28
CA MET A 170 2.53 -4.23 7.31
C MET A 170 2.48 -3.53 5.95
N GLY A 171 1.29 -3.35 5.41
CA GLY A 171 1.13 -2.81 4.06
C GLY A 171 1.27 -1.29 3.96
N SER A 172 1.26 -0.59 5.08
CA SER A 172 1.25 0.89 5.14
C SER A 172 2.49 1.46 5.81
N ALA A 173 3.38 0.63 6.39
CA ALA A 173 4.45 1.10 7.28
C ALA A 173 3.86 2.06 8.34
N GLU A 174 2.95 1.54 9.18
CA GLU A 174 2.06 2.35 10.02
C GLU A 174 2.81 3.30 10.95
N GLY A 175 3.97 2.90 11.44
CA GLY A 175 4.81 3.79 12.23
C GLY A 175 5.16 5.10 11.51
N LEU A 176 5.41 5.05 10.20
CA LEU A 176 5.57 6.24 9.39
C LEU A 176 4.22 6.92 9.12
N GLY A 177 3.19 6.12 8.78
CA GLY A 177 1.85 6.60 8.44
C GLY A 177 1.17 7.38 9.55
N GLY A 178 1.42 7.05 10.81
CA GLY A 178 0.92 7.79 11.97
C GLY A 178 1.59 9.13 12.18
N ASN A 179 2.86 9.27 11.77
CA ASN A 179 3.63 10.49 11.99
C ASN A 179 3.51 11.53 10.87
N ILE A 180 3.08 11.12 9.68
CA ILE A 180 2.89 12.04 8.56
C ILE A 180 1.43 12.45 8.41
N PRO A 181 1.12 13.65 7.90
CA PRO A 181 -0.25 14.16 7.81
C PRO A 181 -1.18 13.30 6.96
N TYR A 182 -0.62 12.50 6.07
CA TYR A 182 -1.35 11.74 5.06
C TYR A 182 -0.92 10.28 5.03
N GLY A 183 -1.42 9.52 5.98
CA GLY A 183 -1.29 8.07 6.00
C GLY A 183 -1.95 7.39 4.79
N SER A 184 -2.01 6.08 4.79
CA SER A 184 -2.38 5.24 3.65
C SER A 184 -3.78 5.49 3.02
N SER A 185 -4.59 6.36 3.61
CA SER A 185 -5.96 6.61 3.17
C SER A 185 -6.24 8.06 2.76
N PHE A 186 -5.22 8.92 2.74
CA PHE A 186 -5.40 10.36 2.54
C PHE A 186 -4.45 10.91 1.50
N SER A 187 -4.92 11.92 0.76
CA SER A 187 -4.20 12.56 -0.33
C SER A 187 -4.22 14.07 -0.19
N THR A 188 -3.31 14.74 -0.86
CA THR A 188 -3.19 16.19 -0.87
C THR A 188 -2.61 16.68 -2.19
N TRP A 189 -2.69 17.98 -2.46
CA TRP A 189 -1.98 18.60 -3.57
C TRP A 189 -0.48 18.47 -3.37
N GLY A 190 0.21 18.03 -4.41
CA GLY A 190 1.65 17.87 -4.37
C GLY A 190 2.26 17.57 -5.72
N GLY A 191 3.58 17.46 -5.70
CA GLY A 191 4.36 17.06 -6.85
C GLY A 191 5.55 16.20 -6.44
N VAL A 192 5.92 15.28 -7.31
CA VAL A 192 7.07 14.38 -7.14
C VAL A 192 7.97 14.50 -8.35
N LEU A 193 9.26 14.64 -8.10
CA LEU A 193 10.32 14.57 -9.09
C LEU A 193 11.15 13.33 -8.82
N GLU A 194 11.30 12.47 -9.82
CA GLU A 194 12.18 11.30 -9.78
C GLU A 194 13.23 11.42 -10.89
N VAL A 195 14.49 11.22 -10.53
CA VAL A 195 15.63 11.20 -11.45
C VAL A 195 16.33 9.86 -11.35
N ARG A 196 16.61 9.23 -12.49
CA ARG A 196 17.40 8.01 -12.63
C ARG A 196 18.70 8.35 -13.38
N PRO A 197 19.78 8.66 -12.66
CA PRO A 197 21.05 8.96 -13.32
C PRO A 197 21.66 7.73 -14.01
N VAL A 198 21.32 6.55 -13.55
CA VAL A 198 21.58 5.24 -14.17
C VAL A 198 20.38 4.32 -13.97
N GLU A 199 20.24 3.27 -14.78
CA GLU A 199 19.03 2.41 -14.78
C GLU A 199 18.65 1.83 -13.41
N ARG A 200 19.64 1.57 -12.55
CA ARG A 200 19.44 0.90 -11.25
C ARG A 200 19.48 1.82 -10.04
N LEU A 201 19.60 3.12 -10.23
CA LEU A 201 19.62 4.11 -9.16
C LEU A 201 18.55 5.15 -9.42
N TYR A 202 17.74 5.46 -8.42
CA TYR A 202 16.84 6.60 -8.46
C TYR A 202 17.03 7.52 -7.25
N ILE A 203 16.70 8.77 -7.45
CA ILE A 203 16.59 9.81 -6.42
C ILE A 203 15.24 10.47 -6.67
N LYS A 204 14.39 10.54 -5.65
CA LYS A 204 13.10 11.23 -5.77
C LYS A 204 12.84 12.14 -4.58
N GLY A 205 12.14 13.24 -4.86
CA GLY A 205 11.68 14.19 -3.86
C GLY A 205 10.23 14.56 -4.14
N GLY A 206 9.43 14.65 -3.08
CA GLY A 206 8.04 15.07 -3.14
C GLY A 206 7.79 16.27 -2.24
N LEU A 207 7.04 17.24 -2.74
CA LEU A 207 6.56 18.39 -1.98
C LEU A 207 5.04 18.37 -1.98
N TYR A 208 4.45 18.48 -0.80
CA TYR A 208 3.02 18.34 -0.58
C TYR A 208 2.48 19.47 0.28
N MET A 209 1.23 19.82 0.08
CA MET A 209 0.52 20.71 0.98
C MET A 209 0.03 19.93 2.20
N SER A 210 0.10 20.53 3.37
CA SER A 210 -0.40 19.97 4.60
C SER A 210 -1.66 20.73 5.05
N TYR A 211 -2.75 20.00 5.29
CA TYR A 211 -4.02 20.53 5.77
C TYR A 211 -4.42 19.83 7.08
N PHE A 212 -5.09 20.56 7.95
CA PHE A 212 -5.41 20.12 9.31
C PHE A 212 -6.38 18.97 9.43
N ASN A 213 -7.27 18.73 8.48
CA ASN A 213 -8.29 17.70 8.62
C ASN A 213 -8.51 16.93 7.32
N PRO A 214 -7.50 16.16 6.85
CA PRO A 214 -7.67 15.32 5.67
C PRO A 214 -8.65 14.17 5.92
N THR A 215 -8.95 13.88 7.19
CA THR A 215 -9.68 12.68 7.60
C THR A 215 -11.19 12.90 7.67
N ASP A 216 -11.70 14.13 7.55
CA ASP A 216 -13.13 14.39 7.60
C ASP A 216 -13.89 13.57 6.54
N PRO A 217 -14.75 12.62 6.93
CA PRO A 217 -15.49 11.80 5.99
C PRO A 217 -16.43 12.60 5.08
N ALA A 218 -16.87 13.78 5.53
CA ALA A 218 -17.74 14.66 4.74
C ALA A 218 -17.06 15.16 3.48
N ASN A 219 -15.74 15.30 3.49
CA ASN A 219 -14.95 15.78 2.36
C ASN A 219 -14.74 14.71 1.27
N ARG A 220 -14.95 13.44 1.55
CA ARG A 220 -14.79 12.31 0.61
C ARG A 220 -13.46 12.32 -0.17
N GLY A 221 -12.40 12.84 0.44
CA GLY A 221 -11.11 13.05 -0.21
C GLY A 221 -11.07 14.28 -1.12
N LEU A 222 -12.05 15.17 -1.10
CA LEU A 222 -12.18 16.32 -1.99
C LEU A 222 -11.94 17.67 -1.29
N HIS A 223 -11.15 17.69 -0.24
CA HIS A 223 -10.76 18.93 0.44
C HIS A 223 -9.67 19.65 -0.35
N PHE A 224 -10.05 20.35 -1.42
CA PHE A 224 -9.13 20.98 -2.37
C PHE A 224 -8.53 22.31 -1.94
N HIS A 225 -9.00 22.89 -0.85
CA HIS A 225 -8.53 24.16 -0.35
C HIS A 225 -8.37 24.13 1.16
N GLY A 226 -7.23 24.58 1.63
CA GLY A 226 -6.98 24.88 3.01
C GLY A 226 -6.87 26.38 3.22
N SER A 227 -7.24 26.87 4.38
CA SER A 227 -6.96 28.24 4.79
C SER A 227 -5.69 28.28 5.64
N ARG A 228 -4.98 29.40 5.65
CA ARG A 228 -3.83 29.61 6.55
C ARG A 228 -4.21 29.46 8.03
N SER A 229 -5.46 29.70 8.37
CA SER A 229 -6.01 29.53 9.73
C SER A 229 -6.19 28.05 10.12
N GLU A 230 -6.06 27.12 9.18
CA GLU A 230 -6.17 25.69 9.40
C GLU A 230 -4.81 24.97 9.42
N GLY A 231 -3.70 25.73 9.67
CA GLY A 231 -2.36 25.15 9.79
C GLY A 231 -1.77 24.65 8.47
N ASN A 232 -1.84 25.47 7.43
CA ASN A 232 -1.27 25.12 6.12
C ASN A 232 0.25 25.18 6.16
N GLY A 233 0.89 24.01 6.29
CA GLY A 233 2.31 23.82 6.14
C GLY A 233 2.69 23.19 4.80
N LEU A 234 3.98 22.98 4.63
CA LEU A 234 4.53 22.17 3.58
C LEU A 234 5.10 20.89 4.18
N PHE A 235 4.82 19.78 3.53
CA PHE A 235 5.34 18.47 3.85
C PHE A 235 6.28 18.02 2.73
N PHE A 236 7.46 17.58 3.10
CA PHE A 236 8.49 17.11 2.17
C PHE A 236 8.81 15.64 2.45
N MET A 237 8.97 14.85 1.39
CA MET A 237 9.55 13.51 1.42
C MET A 237 10.69 13.40 0.42
N GLY A 238 11.75 12.69 0.81
CA GLY A 238 12.87 12.35 -0.07
C GLY A 238 13.24 10.88 0.05
N GLU A 239 13.63 10.26 -1.07
CA GLU A 239 14.04 8.85 -1.09
C GLU A 239 15.09 8.65 -2.19
N THR A 240 16.09 7.83 -1.90
CA THR A 240 17.00 7.26 -2.89
C THR A 240 16.96 5.74 -2.82
N GLY A 241 17.07 5.07 -3.95
CA GLY A 241 17.00 3.62 -3.97
C GLY A 241 17.78 3.01 -5.14
N ILE A 242 18.12 1.75 -4.94
CA ILE A 242 18.82 0.92 -5.94
C ILE A 242 18.08 -0.38 -6.17
N THR A 243 18.18 -0.90 -7.41
CA THR A 243 17.60 -2.18 -7.81
C THR A 243 18.68 -3.15 -8.31
N PRO A 244 19.52 -3.68 -7.42
CA PRO A 244 20.61 -4.57 -7.80
C PRO A 244 20.10 -5.98 -8.14
N GLU A 245 20.96 -6.73 -8.82
CA GLU A 245 20.82 -8.16 -9.01
C GLU A 245 22.03 -8.86 -8.40
N PHE A 246 21.82 -9.93 -7.64
CA PHE A 246 22.89 -10.61 -6.91
C PHE A 246 23.15 -12.03 -7.42
N GLY A 247 24.43 -12.43 -7.37
CA GLY A 247 24.87 -13.77 -7.71
C GLY A 247 24.79 -14.11 -9.20
N ALA A 248 25.16 -15.34 -9.52
CA ALA A 248 25.14 -15.85 -10.90
C ALA A 248 23.72 -15.97 -11.47
N GLU A 249 22.72 -16.17 -10.60
CA GLU A 249 21.31 -16.28 -10.95
C GLU A 249 20.62 -14.92 -11.12
N ARG A 250 21.34 -13.80 -10.91
CA ARG A 250 20.83 -12.44 -11.01
C ARG A 250 19.55 -12.24 -10.19
N LEU A 251 19.59 -12.64 -8.92
CA LEU A 251 18.46 -12.54 -8.00
C LEU A 251 18.11 -11.07 -7.77
N PRO A 252 16.87 -10.63 -8.12
CA PRO A 252 16.50 -9.23 -8.04
C PRO A 252 16.33 -8.77 -6.58
N GLY A 253 16.78 -7.54 -6.32
CA GLY A 253 16.59 -6.83 -5.08
C GLY A 253 16.14 -5.40 -5.31
N SER A 254 15.56 -4.78 -4.29
CA SER A 254 15.19 -3.37 -4.25
C SER A 254 15.48 -2.84 -2.85
N TYR A 255 16.24 -1.76 -2.75
CA TYR A 255 16.62 -1.15 -1.48
C TYR A 255 16.47 0.34 -1.58
N SER A 256 15.87 0.96 -0.56
CA SER A 256 15.78 2.40 -0.50
C SER A 256 16.00 2.94 0.91
N PHE A 257 16.40 4.19 0.96
CA PHE A 257 16.52 4.99 2.15
C PHE A 257 15.87 6.35 1.90
N GLY A 258 15.08 6.81 2.86
CA GLY A 258 14.36 8.06 2.74
C GLY A 258 14.03 8.71 4.06
N GLY A 259 13.32 9.81 3.98
CA GLY A 259 12.85 10.52 5.15
C GLY A 259 11.80 11.53 4.79
N TYR A 260 11.22 12.14 5.83
CA TYR A 260 10.26 13.23 5.70
C TYR A 260 10.65 14.38 6.61
N PHE A 261 10.15 15.55 6.23
CA PHE A 261 10.16 16.74 7.05
C PHE A 261 8.82 17.46 6.92
N TYR A 262 8.28 17.85 8.05
CA TYR A 262 7.04 18.55 8.15
C TYR A 262 7.21 19.70 9.14
N GLY A 263 7.10 20.94 8.63
CA GLY A 263 7.18 22.14 9.45
C GLY A 263 5.78 22.58 9.87
N GLU A 264 5.54 22.68 11.14
CA GLU A 264 4.31 23.24 11.70
C GLU A 264 4.58 24.56 12.40
N ASP A 265 3.83 25.59 11.98
CA ASP A 265 3.71 26.83 12.75
C ASP A 265 2.68 26.68 13.90
N ASN A 266 2.24 25.46 14.23
CA ASN A 266 1.14 25.21 15.13
C ASN A 266 1.65 24.76 16.52
N GLU A 267 1.33 25.55 17.54
CA GLU A 267 1.66 25.27 18.95
C GLU A 267 1.01 23.96 19.48
N GLU A 268 -0.07 23.47 18.83
CA GLU A 268 -0.81 22.29 19.26
C GLU A 268 -0.05 20.97 19.03
N PHE A 269 0.85 20.92 18.03
CA PHE A 269 1.63 19.72 17.69
C PHE A 269 3.14 19.81 17.97
N GLY A 270 3.56 20.83 18.71
CA GLY A 270 4.88 20.88 19.34
C GLY A 270 6.09 21.09 18.44
N GLY A 271 5.93 21.57 17.20
CA GLY A 271 7.06 21.96 16.35
C GLY A 271 7.30 21.02 15.14
N ASN A 272 8.47 21.13 14.55
CA ASN A 272 8.84 20.37 13.36
C ASN A 272 8.89 18.86 13.61
N LYS A 273 8.21 18.08 12.72
CA LYS A 273 8.28 16.62 12.70
C LYS A 273 9.21 16.15 11.59
N TYR A 274 10.04 15.18 11.87
CA TYR A 274 10.89 14.52 10.87
C TYR A 274 11.18 13.08 11.28
N GLY A 275 11.51 12.28 10.29
CA GLY A 275 11.91 10.89 10.51
C GLY A 275 12.59 10.31 9.28
N PHE A 276 13.21 9.16 9.47
CA PHE A 276 13.96 8.45 8.45
C PHE A 276 13.49 7.00 8.37
N TYR A 277 13.58 6.43 7.18
CA TYR A 277 13.30 5.01 6.97
C TYR A 277 14.31 4.39 6.01
N GLY A 278 14.49 3.09 6.16
CA GLY A 278 15.17 2.26 5.19
C GLY A 278 14.38 1.00 4.96
N GLN A 279 14.32 0.55 3.71
CA GLN A 279 13.59 -0.65 3.35
C GLN A 279 14.31 -1.45 2.29
N GLY A 280 14.03 -2.76 2.26
CA GLY A 280 14.57 -3.65 1.25
C GLY A 280 13.69 -4.84 0.99
N GLU A 281 13.71 -5.31 -0.26
CA GLU A 281 13.16 -6.57 -0.70
C GLU A 281 14.22 -7.31 -1.51
N GLN A 282 14.36 -8.61 -1.30
CA GLN A 282 15.36 -9.43 -1.96
C GLN A 282 14.83 -10.83 -2.27
N MET A 283 14.97 -11.25 -3.51
CA MET A 283 14.88 -12.66 -3.83
C MET A 283 16.13 -13.38 -3.30
N VAL A 284 15.97 -14.24 -2.30
CA VAL A 284 17.10 -14.89 -1.60
C VAL A 284 17.45 -16.21 -2.26
N TRP A 285 16.46 -16.86 -2.85
CA TRP A 285 16.62 -18.12 -3.55
C TRP A 285 15.57 -18.26 -4.65
N ARG A 286 16.00 -18.76 -5.81
CA ARG A 286 15.14 -19.06 -6.96
C ARG A 286 15.10 -20.57 -7.15
N GLU A 287 13.89 -21.12 -7.24
CA GLU A 287 13.68 -22.52 -7.56
C GLU A 287 13.52 -22.71 -9.06
N ASP A 288 12.54 -22.06 -9.65
CA ASP A 288 12.29 -22.02 -11.09
C ASP A 288 11.47 -20.76 -11.44
N GLY A 289 11.83 -20.06 -12.52
CA GLY A 289 11.13 -18.86 -12.98
C GLY A 289 10.97 -17.81 -11.89
N GLU A 290 9.73 -17.60 -11.46
CA GLU A 290 9.38 -16.68 -10.36
C GLU A 290 9.23 -17.39 -9.00
N GLN A 291 9.30 -18.72 -8.96
CA GLN A 291 9.22 -19.51 -7.74
C GLN A 291 10.48 -19.34 -6.90
N GLY A 292 10.30 -19.44 -5.59
CA GLY A 292 11.40 -19.35 -4.65
C GLY A 292 11.09 -18.45 -3.45
N LEU A 293 12.13 -18.16 -2.68
CA LEU A 293 12.06 -17.41 -1.43
C LEU A 293 12.46 -15.95 -1.62
N ARG A 294 11.61 -15.06 -1.14
CA ARG A 294 11.85 -13.61 -1.07
C ARG A 294 11.77 -13.15 0.38
N ALA A 295 12.64 -12.22 0.74
CA ALA A 295 12.66 -11.58 2.05
C ALA A 295 12.41 -10.09 1.90
N PHE A 296 11.83 -9.48 2.92
CA PHE A 296 11.69 -8.02 2.99
C PHE A 296 11.93 -7.51 4.40
N SER A 297 12.34 -6.26 4.50
CA SER A 297 12.46 -5.57 5.78
C SER A 297 12.26 -4.07 5.61
N LEU A 298 11.81 -3.43 6.68
CA LEU A 298 11.73 -1.98 6.80
C LEU A 298 12.10 -1.60 8.22
N PHE A 299 12.83 -0.51 8.39
CA PHE A 299 12.98 0.18 9.66
C PHE A 299 12.60 1.65 9.49
N TYR A 300 12.09 2.22 10.55
CA TYR A 300 11.70 3.61 10.64
C TYR A 300 12.12 4.15 12.01
N PHE A 301 12.59 5.39 12.03
CA PHE A 301 12.99 6.11 13.24
C PHE A 301 12.57 7.58 13.14
N ALA A 302 12.02 8.11 14.26
CA ALA A 302 11.73 9.53 14.45
C ALA A 302 11.99 9.93 15.91
N PRO A 303 12.34 11.19 16.18
CA PRO A 303 12.44 11.70 17.55
C PRO A 303 11.12 11.52 18.30
N PRO A 304 11.13 10.96 19.53
CA PRO A 304 9.91 10.63 20.26
C PRO A 304 9.13 11.87 20.73
N GLU A 305 9.80 13.00 20.93
CA GLU A 305 9.21 14.20 21.54
C GLU A 305 8.08 14.81 20.68
N ASN A 306 8.20 14.70 19.35
CA ASN A 306 7.27 15.35 18.41
C ASN A 306 6.54 14.36 17.51
N ASN A 307 6.75 13.05 17.68
CA ASN A 307 6.16 12.04 16.82
C ASN A 307 5.34 11.04 17.63
N ASP A 308 4.25 10.56 17.06
CA ASP A 308 3.37 9.58 17.69
C ASP A 308 4.03 8.20 17.81
N PHE A 309 4.90 7.89 16.85
CA PHE A 309 5.70 6.67 16.82
C PHE A 309 7.17 7.01 16.66
N SER A 310 8.01 6.54 17.58
CA SER A 310 9.45 6.84 17.58
C SER A 310 10.28 5.81 16.83
N PHE A 311 9.81 4.57 16.79
CA PHE A 311 10.48 3.48 16.11
C PHE A 311 9.48 2.48 15.55
N TYR A 312 9.77 1.93 14.38
CA TYR A 312 9.03 0.84 13.78
C TYR A 312 9.96 -0.01 12.94
N THR A 313 9.83 -1.32 13.03
CA THR A 313 10.52 -2.25 12.14
C THR A 313 9.62 -3.41 11.76
N GLN A 314 9.78 -3.90 10.54
CA GLN A 314 9.13 -5.11 10.06
C GLN A 314 10.10 -5.95 9.25
N ALA A 315 9.91 -7.25 9.28
CA ALA A 315 10.62 -8.20 8.43
C ALA A 315 9.73 -9.39 8.12
N GLY A 316 9.88 -9.97 6.94
CA GLY A 316 9.10 -11.14 6.55
C GLY A 316 9.71 -11.91 5.40
N LEU A 317 9.13 -13.08 5.20
CA LEU A 317 9.48 -14.03 4.15
C LEU A 317 8.23 -14.37 3.35
N VAL A 318 8.39 -14.49 2.04
CA VAL A 318 7.36 -14.95 1.10
C VAL A 318 7.97 -16.02 0.21
N TYR A 319 7.39 -17.20 0.25
CA TYR A 319 7.76 -18.31 -0.63
C TYR A 319 6.68 -18.52 -1.68
N GLN A 320 7.03 -18.43 -2.94
CA GLN A 320 6.14 -18.71 -4.06
C GLN A 320 6.38 -20.12 -4.59
N GLY A 321 5.31 -20.91 -4.75
CA GLY A 321 5.38 -22.25 -5.38
C GLY A 321 5.81 -23.38 -4.46
N LEU A 322 5.71 -23.24 -3.13
CA LEU A 322 6.14 -24.27 -2.17
C LEU A 322 5.44 -25.63 -2.36
N VAL A 323 4.18 -25.62 -2.76
CA VAL A 323 3.40 -26.85 -2.95
C VAL A 323 3.46 -27.26 -4.41
N PRO A 324 3.86 -28.50 -4.75
CA PRO A 324 3.92 -28.99 -6.13
C PRO A 324 2.60 -28.77 -6.88
N GLN A 325 2.67 -28.33 -8.14
CA GLN A 325 1.54 -27.95 -9.00
C GLN A 325 0.76 -26.70 -8.55
N ARG A 326 1.27 -25.98 -7.55
CA ARG A 326 0.72 -24.72 -7.04
C ARG A 326 1.75 -23.60 -7.15
N ASP A 327 2.32 -23.42 -8.33
CA ASP A 327 3.49 -22.58 -8.62
C ASP A 327 3.26 -21.07 -8.31
N ARG A 328 2.00 -20.68 -8.16
CA ARG A 328 1.59 -19.29 -7.94
C ARG A 328 1.08 -19.01 -6.53
N ASP A 329 0.93 -20.04 -5.72
CA ASP A 329 0.53 -19.87 -4.32
C ASP A 329 1.68 -19.28 -3.50
N LEU A 330 1.33 -18.54 -2.46
CA LEU A 330 2.29 -17.88 -1.60
C LEU A 330 2.15 -18.35 -0.16
N LEU A 331 3.22 -18.89 0.41
CA LEU A 331 3.36 -19.05 1.86
C LEU A 331 4.09 -17.82 2.40
N MET A 332 3.57 -17.21 3.46
CA MET A 332 4.15 -15.98 3.99
C MET A 332 4.13 -15.94 5.51
N ALA A 333 5.14 -15.29 6.09
CA ALA A 333 5.21 -14.99 7.50
C ALA A 333 5.97 -13.67 7.72
N ALA A 334 5.55 -12.89 8.70
CA ALA A 334 6.19 -11.63 9.04
C ALA A 334 6.04 -11.30 10.52
N VAL A 335 6.98 -10.47 10.99
CA VAL A 335 6.97 -9.87 12.32
C VAL A 335 7.13 -8.36 12.18
N ALA A 336 6.49 -7.59 13.05
CA ALA A 336 6.73 -6.17 13.19
C ALA A 336 6.79 -5.77 14.66
N VAL A 337 7.56 -4.73 14.95
CA VAL A 337 7.70 -4.12 16.27
C VAL A 337 7.53 -2.62 16.11
N GLY A 338 6.67 -2.02 16.89
CA GLY A 338 6.47 -0.57 16.93
C GLY A 338 6.58 -0.03 18.34
N GLN A 339 7.18 1.15 18.47
CA GLN A 339 7.31 1.89 19.71
C GLN A 339 6.61 3.24 19.60
N TYR A 340 5.77 3.53 20.56
CA TYR A 340 5.09 4.82 20.66
C TYR A 340 6.08 5.93 21.03
N GLY A 341 5.82 7.12 20.54
CA GLY A 341 6.52 8.34 20.93
C GLY A 341 5.82 9.05 22.07
N ASP A 342 6.51 10.04 22.65
CA ASP A 342 6.02 10.80 23.80
C ASP A 342 4.81 11.68 23.42
N ALA A 343 4.67 12.05 22.14
CA ALA A 343 3.56 12.85 21.67
C ALA A 343 2.21 12.10 21.75
N ALA A 344 2.20 10.79 21.47
CA ALA A 344 0.96 9.99 21.54
C ALA A 344 0.74 9.40 22.91
N ALA A 345 1.76 8.78 23.52
CA ALA A 345 1.64 8.06 24.78
C ALA A 345 2.98 7.98 25.52
N PRO A 346 3.32 8.96 26.37
CA PRO A 346 4.62 9.06 27.04
C PRO A 346 5.00 7.85 27.91
N SER A 347 4.03 7.05 28.34
CA SER A 347 4.25 5.84 29.15
C SER A 347 4.12 4.54 28.37
N ALA A 348 3.78 4.59 27.08
CA ALA A 348 3.64 3.40 26.28
C ALA A 348 5.01 2.85 25.83
N GLY A 349 5.11 1.54 25.83
CA GLY A 349 6.31 0.82 25.38
C GLY A 349 6.17 0.33 23.95
N GLN A 350 6.57 -0.91 23.72
CA GLN A 350 6.55 -1.57 22.41
C GLN A 350 5.33 -2.48 22.26
N SER A 351 4.77 -2.47 21.06
CA SER A 351 3.87 -3.51 20.56
C SER A 351 4.61 -4.44 19.61
N VAL A 352 4.26 -5.72 19.63
CA VAL A 352 4.80 -6.71 18.68
C VAL A 352 3.65 -7.38 17.94
N PHE A 353 3.86 -7.61 16.67
CA PHE A 353 2.90 -8.23 15.77
C PHE A 353 3.55 -9.36 15.00
N VAL A 354 2.81 -10.46 14.81
CA VAL A 354 3.20 -11.57 13.94
C VAL A 354 2.01 -11.94 13.05
N GLU A 355 2.24 -12.16 11.77
CA GLU A 355 1.24 -12.72 10.84
C GLU A 355 1.86 -13.85 10.04
N ALA A 356 1.11 -14.95 9.89
CA ALA A 356 1.40 -16.01 8.93
C ALA A 356 0.15 -16.29 8.10
N GLY A 357 0.35 -16.56 6.80
CA GLY A 357 -0.75 -16.81 5.87
C GLY A 357 -0.33 -17.67 4.68
N TYR A 358 -1.32 -18.26 4.04
CA TYR A 358 -1.15 -19.02 2.79
C TYR A 358 -2.14 -18.50 1.75
N GLN A 359 -1.65 -17.86 0.69
CA GLN A 359 -2.48 -17.35 -0.40
C GLN A 359 -2.64 -18.43 -1.47
N VAL A 360 -3.84 -18.94 -1.60
CA VAL A 360 -4.26 -19.85 -2.67
C VAL A 360 -4.67 -18.99 -3.87
N ARG A 361 -3.92 -19.05 -4.95
CA ARG A 361 -4.30 -18.45 -6.24
C ARG A 361 -5.31 -19.36 -6.93
N LEU A 362 -6.55 -18.90 -7.04
CA LEU A 362 -7.61 -19.62 -7.75
C LEU A 362 -7.41 -19.51 -9.27
N ASN A 363 -7.03 -18.33 -9.74
CA ASN A 363 -6.67 -17.99 -11.10
C ASN A 363 -5.90 -16.66 -11.13
N ASP A 364 -5.78 -15.98 -12.29
CA ASP A 364 -5.03 -14.73 -12.43
C ASP A 364 -5.68 -13.55 -11.71
N TRP A 365 -7.01 -13.56 -11.57
CA TRP A 365 -7.79 -12.47 -11.03
C TRP A 365 -8.40 -12.74 -9.65
N ALA A 366 -8.24 -13.96 -9.05
CA ALA A 366 -8.83 -14.28 -7.75
C ALA A 366 -7.89 -15.06 -6.83
N PHE A 367 -7.99 -14.75 -5.52
CA PHE A 367 -7.29 -15.49 -4.48
C PHE A 367 -8.12 -15.59 -3.20
N VAL A 368 -7.76 -16.58 -2.38
CA VAL A 368 -8.20 -16.77 -1.00
C VAL A 368 -6.97 -16.97 -0.13
N GLN A 369 -6.88 -16.25 1.00
CA GLN A 369 -5.71 -16.26 1.88
C GLN A 369 -6.16 -16.41 3.34
N PRO A 370 -6.25 -17.62 3.89
CA PRO A 370 -6.31 -17.79 5.32
C PRO A 370 -5.04 -17.25 6.01
N PHE A 371 -5.22 -16.63 7.17
CA PHE A 371 -4.13 -16.07 7.96
C PHE A 371 -4.39 -16.17 9.46
N VAL A 372 -3.33 -16.09 10.25
CA VAL A 372 -3.35 -15.93 11.69
C VAL A 372 -2.50 -14.74 12.08
N GLN A 373 -2.96 -13.95 13.06
CA GLN A 373 -2.23 -12.83 13.62
C GLN A 373 -2.15 -12.96 15.14
N LEU A 374 -1.02 -12.52 15.70
CA LEU A 374 -0.81 -12.35 17.13
C LEU A 374 -0.33 -10.92 17.36
N VAL A 375 -1.00 -10.20 18.27
CA VAL A 375 -0.63 -8.85 18.67
C VAL A 375 -0.36 -8.88 20.16
N THR A 376 0.83 -8.49 20.58
CA THR A 376 1.18 -8.40 22.00
C THR A 376 1.27 -6.94 22.40
N ARG A 377 0.74 -6.63 23.57
CA ARG A 377 0.68 -5.27 24.13
C ARG A 377 0.13 -4.26 23.10
N PRO A 378 -1.13 -4.39 22.65
CA PRO A 378 -1.68 -3.62 21.53
C PRO A 378 -1.41 -2.12 21.62
N ALA A 379 -1.63 -1.46 22.72
CA ALA A 379 -1.36 -0.03 22.90
C ALA A 379 0.03 0.26 23.48
N GLY A 380 1.01 -0.63 23.34
CA GLY A 380 2.34 -0.49 23.95
C GLY A 380 2.36 -0.68 25.47
N THR A 381 1.28 -1.14 26.07
CA THR A 381 1.12 -1.30 27.52
C THR A 381 0.68 -2.72 27.86
N SER A 382 1.05 -3.19 29.04
CA SER A 382 0.56 -4.46 29.59
C SER A 382 -0.83 -4.35 30.26
N ALA A 383 -1.43 -3.17 30.25
CA ALA A 383 -2.78 -2.97 30.76
C ALA A 383 -3.86 -3.49 29.78
N VAL A 384 -3.48 -3.72 28.52
CA VAL A 384 -4.33 -4.34 27.49
C VAL A 384 -3.70 -5.67 27.13
N GLY A 385 -4.47 -6.75 27.24
CA GLY A 385 -4.00 -8.11 26.96
C GLY A 385 -3.69 -8.36 25.49
N ASP A 386 -2.94 -9.41 25.24
CA ASP A 386 -2.58 -9.84 23.92
C ASP A 386 -3.82 -10.29 23.12
N ALA A 387 -3.77 -10.18 21.79
CA ALA A 387 -4.86 -10.59 20.93
C ALA A 387 -4.40 -11.66 19.92
N ALA A 388 -5.23 -12.71 19.79
CA ALA A 388 -5.08 -13.75 18.76
C ALA A 388 -6.24 -13.68 17.76
N ILE A 389 -5.91 -13.65 16.47
CA ILE A 389 -6.85 -13.36 15.38
C ILE A 389 -6.70 -14.44 14.30
N LEU A 390 -7.80 -14.96 13.81
CA LEU A 390 -7.87 -15.84 12.66
C LEU A 390 -8.73 -15.18 11.58
N GLY A 391 -8.28 -15.23 10.32
CA GLY A 391 -9.04 -14.59 9.26
C GLY A 391 -8.83 -15.18 7.88
N VAL A 392 -9.58 -14.61 6.93
CA VAL A 392 -9.47 -14.91 5.50
C VAL A 392 -9.46 -13.61 4.72
N PHE A 393 -8.43 -13.43 3.93
CA PHE A 393 -8.30 -12.32 2.98
C PHE A 393 -8.70 -12.80 1.58
N LEU A 394 -9.62 -12.10 0.96
CA LEU A 394 -10.18 -12.41 -0.35
C LEU A 394 -9.81 -11.31 -1.35
N GLY A 395 -9.53 -11.71 -2.58
CA GLY A 395 -9.22 -10.76 -3.63
C GLY A 395 -9.80 -11.14 -4.97
N VAL A 396 -10.31 -10.12 -5.69
CA VAL A 396 -10.79 -10.21 -7.08
C VAL A 396 -10.32 -8.98 -7.84
N ASP A 397 -9.77 -9.18 -9.04
CA ASP A 397 -9.35 -8.14 -9.99
C ASP A 397 -10.30 -8.16 -11.22
N PHE A 398 -10.80 -6.96 -11.63
CA PHE A 398 -11.79 -6.80 -12.71
C PHE A 398 -11.16 -6.35 -14.01
#